data_2098a5aa0fb4a83576390bb71d98b7a5
#
_entry.id   2098a5aa0fb4a83576390bb71d98b7a5
#
_cell.length_a   1.000
_cell.length_b   1.000
_cell.length_c   1.000
_cell.angle_alpha   90.00
_cell.angle_beta   90.00
_cell.angle_gamma   90.00
#
_symmetry.space_group_name_H-M   'P 1'
#
loop_
_entity.id
_entity.type
_entity.pdbx_description
1 polymer ?
#
loop_
_entity_poly.entity_id
_entity_poly.type
_entity_poly.pdbx_seq_one_letter_code
_entity_poly.pdbx_strand_id
1 'polypeptide(L)'
;MALAYIIEDNEIMSELFARYLSGITETKIFHDAISAISEISDDQPDLIFLDILLTGPDGFTFLNEIVSYEDTGKIPVVIISSLDFQLESLKNYNVVKILNKAALLPSDLRAVAQEILALKAKNGQ
;
A
#
# COMPACT_ATOMS: atom_id res chain seq x y z
N MET A 1 8.24 14.87 -4.57
CA MET A 1 6.89 14.29 -4.47
C MET A 1 6.97 12.99 -3.68
N ALA A 2 5.95 12.69 -2.88
CA ALA A 2 5.88 11.45 -2.11
C ALA A 2 5.90 10.23 -3.03
N LEU A 3 6.38 9.10 -2.51
CA LEU A 3 6.45 7.83 -3.22
C LEU A 3 5.45 6.84 -2.64
N ALA A 4 4.63 6.24 -3.49
CA ALA A 4 3.72 5.16 -3.12
C ALA A 4 4.15 3.87 -3.82
N TYR A 5 4.10 2.76 -3.07
CA TYR A 5 4.20 1.44 -3.68
C TYR A 5 2.79 0.94 -4.00
N ILE A 6 2.66 0.29 -5.14
CA ILE A 6 1.45 -0.43 -5.51
C ILE A 6 1.86 -1.88 -5.72
N ILE A 7 1.35 -2.76 -4.85
CA ILE A 7 1.66 -4.18 -4.90
C ILE A 7 0.38 -4.90 -5.33
N GLU A 8 0.33 -5.25 -6.60
CA GLU A 8 -0.87 -5.78 -7.26
C GLU A 8 -0.42 -6.65 -8.45
N ASP A 9 -0.82 -7.91 -8.47
CA ASP A 9 -0.38 -8.83 -9.51
C ASP A 9 -1.08 -8.63 -10.87
N ASN A 10 -2.22 -7.98 -10.90
CA ASN A 10 -2.91 -7.66 -12.15
C ASN A 10 -2.31 -6.40 -12.75
N GLU A 11 -1.72 -6.54 -13.93
CA GLU A 11 -1.00 -5.44 -14.59
C GLU A 11 -1.93 -4.26 -14.91
N ILE A 12 -3.13 -4.54 -15.40
CA ILE A 12 -4.09 -3.49 -15.77
C ILE A 12 -4.53 -2.71 -14.53
N MET A 13 -4.83 -3.43 -13.45
CA MET A 13 -5.27 -2.81 -12.19
C MET A 13 -4.16 -1.98 -11.57
N SER A 14 -2.93 -2.48 -11.58
CA SER A 14 -1.82 -1.74 -10.98
C SER A 14 -1.56 -0.43 -11.73
N GLU A 15 -1.63 -0.45 -13.04
CA GLU A 15 -1.46 0.75 -13.85
C GLU A 15 -2.61 1.74 -13.63
N LEU A 16 -3.82 1.22 -13.47
CA LEU A 16 -4.99 2.06 -13.19
C LEU A 16 -4.83 2.78 -11.86
N PHE A 17 -4.40 2.06 -10.82
CA PHE A 17 -4.16 2.67 -9.50
C PHE A 17 -3.07 3.74 -9.57
N ALA A 18 -2.00 3.48 -10.31
CA ALA A 18 -0.93 4.47 -10.50
C ALA A 18 -1.48 5.73 -11.17
N ARG A 19 -2.36 5.55 -12.12
CA ARG A 19 -3.00 6.67 -12.82
C ARG A 19 -3.88 7.50 -11.89
N TYR A 20 -4.62 6.82 -11.00
CA TYR A 20 -5.45 7.52 -10.01
C TYR A 20 -4.60 8.38 -9.06
N LEU A 21 -3.37 7.98 -8.80
CA LEU A 21 -2.48 8.70 -7.89
C LEU A 21 -1.63 9.77 -8.59
N SER A 22 -1.79 9.91 -9.89
CA SER A 22 -1.04 10.90 -10.66
C SER A 22 -1.25 12.30 -10.10
N GLY A 23 -0.15 13.03 -9.93
CA GLY A 23 -0.17 14.38 -9.36
C GLY A 23 -0.15 14.40 -7.84
N ILE A 24 -0.38 13.28 -7.17
CA ILE A 24 -0.33 13.17 -5.70
C ILE A 24 0.95 12.50 -5.26
N THR A 25 1.30 11.38 -5.90
CA THR A 25 2.52 10.61 -5.60
C THR A 25 3.23 10.21 -6.86
N GLU A 26 4.53 9.96 -6.73
CA GLU A 26 5.22 9.06 -7.65
C GLU A 26 4.85 7.65 -7.23
N THR A 27 4.89 6.70 -8.15
CA THR A 27 4.52 5.32 -7.86
C THR A 27 5.57 4.34 -8.35
N LYS A 28 5.77 3.26 -7.58
CA LYS A 28 6.49 2.07 -8.03
C LYS A 28 5.53 0.90 -7.96
N ILE A 29 5.43 0.16 -9.03
CA ILE A 29 4.52 -0.98 -9.16
C ILE A 29 5.31 -2.26 -8.99
N PHE A 30 4.79 -3.16 -8.15
CA PHE A 30 5.32 -4.50 -7.96
C PHE A 30 4.18 -5.48 -8.16
N HIS A 31 4.43 -6.56 -8.87
CA HIS A 31 3.42 -7.57 -9.15
C HIS A 31 3.48 -8.76 -8.20
N ASP A 32 4.41 -8.73 -7.26
CA ASP A 32 4.56 -9.77 -6.25
C ASP A 32 5.21 -9.20 -4.98
N ALA A 33 5.06 -9.93 -3.89
CA ALA A 33 5.56 -9.50 -2.58
C ALA A 33 7.09 -9.49 -2.52
N ILE A 34 7.74 -10.47 -3.15
CA ILE A 34 9.20 -10.62 -3.07
C ILE A 34 9.92 -9.44 -3.71
N SER A 35 9.44 -9.01 -4.87
CA SER A 35 10.04 -7.86 -5.56
C SER A 35 9.93 -6.58 -4.72
N ALA A 36 8.78 -6.39 -4.07
CA ALA A 36 8.57 -5.22 -3.20
C ALA A 36 9.48 -5.29 -1.97
N ILE A 37 9.62 -6.46 -1.35
CA ILE A 37 10.49 -6.65 -0.20
C ILE A 37 11.94 -6.33 -0.56
N SER A 38 12.38 -6.78 -1.74
CA SER A 38 13.75 -6.55 -2.20
C SER A 38 14.06 -5.07 -2.39
N GLU A 39 13.08 -4.29 -2.79
CA GLU A 39 13.29 -2.87 -3.09
C GLU A 39 13.15 -1.98 -1.86
N ILE A 40 12.40 -2.40 -0.85
CA ILE A 40 11.93 -1.50 0.21
C ILE A 40 13.07 -0.89 1.04
N SER A 41 14.20 -1.59 1.19
CA SER A 41 15.35 -1.10 1.93
C SER A 41 16.08 0.01 1.18
N ASP A 42 16.06 -0.04 -0.15
CA ASP A 42 16.82 0.89 -0.98
C ASP A 42 16.02 2.16 -1.28
N ASP A 43 14.70 2.04 -1.35
CA ASP A 43 13.86 3.17 -1.71
C ASP A 43 12.52 3.03 -0.99
N GLN A 44 12.49 3.49 0.26
CA GLN A 44 11.31 3.36 1.11
C GLN A 44 10.18 4.26 0.62
N PRO A 45 8.96 3.71 0.49
CA PRO A 45 7.80 4.51 0.15
C PRO A 45 7.27 5.28 1.35
N ASP A 46 6.48 6.30 1.07
CA ASP A 46 5.73 7.04 2.09
C ASP A 46 4.44 6.34 2.47
N LEU A 47 3.91 5.52 1.56
CA LEU A 47 2.73 4.69 1.82
C LEU A 47 2.73 3.53 0.82
N ILE A 48 1.95 2.49 1.18
CA ILE A 48 1.86 1.27 0.38
C ILE A 48 0.39 0.95 0.13
N PHE A 49 0.05 0.67 -1.12
CA PHE A 49 -1.24 0.09 -1.49
C PHE A 49 -0.99 -1.39 -1.80
N LEU A 50 -1.63 -2.26 -1.06
CA LEU A 50 -1.34 -3.69 -1.09
C LEU A 50 -2.60 -4.51 -1.37
N ASP A 51 -2.57 -5.31 -2.43
CA ASP A 51 -3.54 -6.39 -2.60
C ASP A 51 -3.11 -7.57 -1.74
N ILE A 52 -4.00 -8.02 -0.85
CA ILE A 52 -3.66 -9.12 0.06
C ILE A 52 -3.60 -10.47 -0.65
N LEU A 53 -4.34 -10.60 -1.78
CA LEU A 53 -4.42 -11.85 -2.54
C LEU A 53 -3.50 -11.80 -3.75
N LEU A 54 -2.21 -11.98 -3.51
CA LEU A 54 -1.22 -12.02 -4.58
C LEU A 54 -0.96 -13.46 -5.01
N THR A 55 -0.52 -13.62 -6.26
CA THR A 55 -0.06 -14.91 -6.76
C THR A 55 1.29 -15.22 -6.08
N GLY A 56 1.46 -16.46 -5.59
CA GLY A 56 2.66 -16.85 -4.85
C GLY A 56 2.62 -16.32 -3.42
N PRO A 57 3.77 -15.88 -2.86
CA PRO A 57 3.76 -15.25 -1.55
C PRO A 57 2.81 -14.07 -1.52
N ASP A 58 1.86 -14.10 -0.60
CA ASP A 58 0.75 -13.16 -0.58
C ASP A 58 1.06 -11.89 0.22
N GLY A 59 0.03 -11.05 0.36
CA GLY A 59 0.15 -9.80 1.10
C GLY A 59 0.49 -9.99 2.57
N PHE A 60 0.08 -11.09 3.20
CA PHE A 60 0.46 -11.38 4.58
C PHE A 60 1.94 -11.65 4.70
N THR A 61 2.55 -12.33 3.72
CA THR A 61 4.00 -12.52 3.67
C THR A 61 4.70 -11.17 3.66
N PHE A 62 4.22 -10.26 2.83
CA PHE A 62 4.76 -8.90 2.75
C PHE A 62 4.60 -8.16 4.08
N LEU A 63 3.41 -8.19 4.68
CA LEU A 63 3.15 -7.50 5.94
C LEU A 63 4.03 -8.03 7.07
N ASN A 64 4.19 -9.35 7.16
CA ASN A 64 5.04 -9.97 8.18
C ASN A 64 6.50 -9.56 8.01
N GLU A 65 6.95 -9.42 6.79
CA GLU A 65 8.32 -9.02 6.53
C GLU A 65 8.56 -7.56 6.95
N ILE A 66 7.70 -6.64 6.53
CA ILE A 66 7.94 -5.23 6.83
C ILE A 66 7.76 -4.91 8.32
N VAL A 67 6.88 -5.61 9.04
CA VAL A 67 6.69 -5.37 10.47
C VAL A 67 7.87 -5.87 11.30
N SER A 68 8.70 -6.74 10.72
CA SER A 68 9.88 -7.28 11.40
C SER A 68 10.97 -6.24 11.64
N TYR A 69 10.92 -5.11 10.95
CA TYR A 69 11.92 -4.04 11.07
C TYR A 69 11.24 -2.76 11.51
N GLU A 70 11.89 -2.04 12.40
CA GLU A 70 11.31 -0.82 12.98
C GLU A 70 11.00 0.24 11.92
N ASP A 71 11.93 0.46 10.99
CA ASP A 71 11.76 1.49 9.98
C ASP A 71 10.65 1.18 8.97
N THR A 72 10.59 -0.06 8.46
CA THR A 72 9.56 -0.44 7.50
C THR A 72 8.22 -0.70 8.17
N GLY A 73 8.23 -1.10 9.43
CA GLY A 73 6.98 -1.34 10.17
C GLY A 73 6.16 -0.08 10.42
N LYS A 74 6.75 1.10 10.25
CA LYS A 74 6.07 2.38 10.42
C LYS A 74 5.40 2.89 9.14
N ILE A 75 5.70 2.27 8.00
CA ILE A 75 5.13 2.70 6.73
C ILE A 75 3.64 2.39 6.71
N PRO A 76 2.78 3.39 6.47
CA PRO A 76 1.33 3.14 6.44
C PRO A 76 0.95 2.28 5.22
N VAL A 77 0.10 1.29 5.46
CA VAL A 77 -0.37 0.36 4.44
C VAL A 77 -1.87 0.49 4.28
N VAL A 78 -2.31 0.62 3.03
CA VAL A 78 -3.72 0.58 2.65
C VAL A 78 -3.96 -0.75 1.92
N ILE A 79 -4.84 -1.57 2.45
CA ILE A 79 -5.22 -2.82 1.80
C ILE A 79 -6.29 -2.53 0.76
N ILE A 80 -6.12 -3.07 -0.44
CA ILE A 80 -7.13 -3.03 -1.49
C ILE A 80 -7.44 -4.47 -1.83
N SER A 81 -8.63 -4.94 -1.48
CA SER A 81 -8.96 -6.35 -1.63
C SER A 81 -10.42 -6.56 -2.04
N SER A 82 -10.66 -7.64 -2.78
CA SER A 82 -12.01 -8.09 -3.08
C SER A 82 -12.63 -8.91 -1.94
N LEU A 83 -11.82 -9.25 -0.93
CA LEU A 83 -12.30 -9.93 0.27
C LEU A 83 -12.59 -8.92 1.37
N ASP A 84 -13.52 -9.28 2.25
CA ASP A 84 -13.81 -8.49 3.44
C ASP A 84 -12.82 -8.85 4.54
N PHE A 85 -12.13 -7.84 5.07
CA PHE A 85 -11.27 -7.98 6.23
C PHE A 85 -11.70 -6.97 7.27
N GLN A 86 -11.59 -7.34 8.53
CA GLN A 86 -11.78 -6.38 9.60
C GLN A 86 -10.44 -5.80 9.99
N LEU A 87 -10.40 -4.50 10.16
CA LEU A 87 -9.18 -3.79 10.54
C LEU A 87 -8.58 -4.37 11.83
N GLU A 88 -9.44 -4.82 12.75
CA GLU A 88 -9.01 -5.45 13.99
C GLU A 88 -8.11 -6.66 13.77
N SER A 89 -8.37 -7.46 12.74
CA SER A 89 -7.56 -8.65 12.44
C SER A 89 -6.16 -8.29 11.93
N LEU A 90 -5.93 -7.04 11.58
CA LEU A 90 -4.66 -6.55 11.05
C LEU A 90 -3.95 -5.60 12.00
N LYS A 91 -4.34 -5.59 13.26
CA LYS A 91 -3.84 -4.62 14.25
C LYS A 91 -2.34 -4.72 14.56
N ASN A 92 -1.74 -5.86 14.27
CA ASN A 92 -0.30 -6.06 14.48
C ASN A 92 0.56 -5.44 13.38
N TYR A 93 -0.09 -4.94 12.32
CA TYR A 93 0.56 -4.29 11.20
C TYR A 93 0.13 -2.83 11.15
N ASN A 94 0.87 -2.02 10.44
CA ASN A 94 0.49 -0.61 10.28
C ASN A 94 -0.49 -0.44 9.12
N VAL A 95 -1.58 -1.20 9.13
CA VAL A 95 -2.67 -1.09 8.16
C VAL A 95 -3.61 -0.02 8.64
N VAL A 96 -3.70 1.07 7.88
CA VAL A 96 -4.47 2.26 8.27
C VAL A 96 -5.83 2.33 7.60
N LYS A 97 -6.04 1.57 6.52
CA LYS A 97 -7.30 1.57 5.79
C LYS A 97 -7.45 0.29 4.99
N ILE A 98 -8.70 -0.15 4.81
CA ILE A 98 -9.04 -1.27 3.93
C ILE A 98 -10.07 -0.75 2.93
N LEU A 99 -9.79 -0.90 1.64
CA LEU A 99 -10.69 -0.50 0.56
C LEU A 99 -11.17 -1.74 -0.18
N ASN A 100 -12.45 -1.73 -0.54
CA ASN A 100 -13.04 -2.81 -1.34
C ASN A 100 -12.71 -2.60 -2.81
N LYS A 101 -12.04 -3.56 -3.42
CA LYS A 101 -11.57 -3.48 -4.80
C LYS A 101 -12.72 -3.32 -5.80
N ALA A 102 -13.84 -4.00 -5.56
CA ALA A 102 -14.99 -3.98 -6.46
C ALA A 102 -15.74 -2.65 -6.45
N ALA A 103 -15.68 -1.91 -5.34
CA ALA A 103 -16.39 -0.66 -5.16
C ALA A 103 -15.47 0.56 -5.21
N LEU A 104 -14.22 0.38 -5.57
CA LEU A 104 -13.20 1.44 -5.52
C LEU A 104 -13.40 2.47 -6.62
N LEU A 105 -13.51 3.74 -6.22
CA LEU A 105 -13.55 4.88 -7.13
C LEU A 105 -12.18 5.57 -7.12
N PRO A 106 -11.80 6.25 -8.23
CA PRO A 106 -10.55 7.01 -8.24
C PRO A 106 -10.43 8.00 -7.09
N SER A 107 -11.54 8.66 -6.75
CA SER A 107 -11.56 9.62 -5.64
C SER A 107 -11.28 8.97 -4.29
N ASP A 108 -11.64 7.71 -4.10
CA ASP A 108 -11.37 6.99 -2.85
C ASP A 108 -9.86 6.84 -2.64
N LEU A 109 -9.16 6.41 -3.68
CA LEU A 109 -7.71 6.20 -3.61
C LEU A 109 -6.98 7.52 -3.41
N ARG A 110 -7.38 8.55 -4.14
CA ARG A 110 -6.80 9.89 -4.02
C ARG A 110 -7.01 10.47 -2.63
N ALA A 111 -8.22 10.35 -2.10
CA ALA A 111 -8.55 10.88 -0.78
C ALA A 111 -7.75 10.22 0.32
N VAL A 112 -7.61 8.89 0.27
CA VAL A 112 -6.83 8.16 1.27
C VAL A 112 -5.36 8.55 1.21
N ALA A 113 -4.80 8.65 0.00
CA ALA A 113 -3.40 9.04 -0.16
C ALA A 113 -3.16 10.45 0.40
N GLN A 114 -4.03 11.39 0.07
CA GLN A 114 -3.92 12.77 0.55
C GLN A 114 -4.03 12.85 2.07
N GLU A 115 -4.95 12.10 2.65
CA GLU A 115 -5.14 12.05 4.10
C GLU A 115 -3.89 11.51 4.82
N ILE A 116 -3.34 10.41 4.32
CA ILE A 116 -2.13 9.81 4.91
C ILE A 116 -0.95 10.76 4.83
N LEU A 117 -0.74 11.38 3.67
CA LEU A 117 0.36 12.31 3.47
C LEU A 117 0.22 13.56 4.31
N ALA A 118 -1.01 14.05 4.52
CA ALA A 118 -1.27 15.19 5.37
C ALA A 118 -0.95 14.89 6.84
N LEU A 119 -1.32 13.70 7.32
CA LEU A 119 -1.00 13.27 8.68
C LEU A 119 0.51 13.13 8.88
N LYS A 120 1.19 12.60 7.89
CA LYS A 120 2.64 12.44 7.95
C LYS A 120 3.35 13.78 8.05
N ALA A 121 2.94 14.75 7.25
CA ALA A 121 3.48 16.11 7.30
C ALA A 121 3.18 16.78 8.63
N LYS A 122 1.96 16.61 9.16
CA LYS A 122 1.55 17.20 10.44
C LYS A 122 2.35 16.65 11.61
N ASN A 123 2.81 15.41 11.53
CA ASN A 123 3.56 14.76 12.60
C ASN A 123 5.06 15.06 12.51
N GLY A 124 5.47 16.09 11.76
CA GLY A 124 6.84 16.53 11.70
C GLY A 124 7.74 15.72 10.79
N GLN A 125 7.15 15.07 9.86
CA GLN A 125 7.90 14.17 8.95
C GLN A 125 8.16 14.77 7.59
#